data_8d44eeb7db3480edf574747e58ab6c67
#
_entry.id   8d44eeb7db3480edf574747e58ab6c67
#
_cell.length_a   1.000
_cell.length_b   1.000
_cell.length_c   1.000
_cell.angle_alpha   90.00
_cell.angle_beta   90.00
_cell.angle_gamma   90.00
#
_symmetry.space_group_name_H-M   'P 1'
#
loop_
_entity.id
_entity.type
_entity.pdbx_description
1 polymer ?
#
loop_
_entity_poly.entity_id
_entity_poly.type
_entity_poly.pdbx_seq_one_letter_code
_entity_poly.pdbx_strand_id
1 'polypeptide(L)'
;MIFGQSAGGRSTKTLCASPLARGLFNKAIIMSASGLGSMPAFPPLTLEETALQTKEVMDWAGLTSLEKMRAASTEVVFSLGTIYQSVTGNRTWMSGMFSPIVDGYVLKESFDDAAVNNTLANVPYMIGFTLNDAGNMAPGIVDFCLNREEAGDKAYAYQFARPLPTDGRENVLKGAFHSSDLWYVFQSFKNSWRPWTDGDWALSEVMLTAWTNFAKYGDPNGLNGGEWTPCTKENSKFMLFKLNEDGLEHSEMGDPLQQ
;
A
#
# COMPACT_ATOMS: atom_id res chain seq x y z
N MET A 1 -8.77 -1.79 13.75
CA MET A 1 -7.62 -1.59 12.83
C MET A 1 -8.08 -1.73 11.40
N ILE A 2 -7.52 -0.94 10.48
CA ILE A 2 -7.65 -1.15 9.03
C ILE A 2 -6.28 -1.47 8.45
N PHE A 3 -6.24 -2.25 7.38
CA PHE A 3 -5.01 -2.53 6.66
C PHE A 3 -5.29 -2.93 5.22
N GLY A 4 -4.30 -2.77 4.36
CA GLY A 4 -4.41 -3.15 2.96
C GLY A 4 -3.09 -3.12 2.23
N GLN A 5 -3.01 -3.90 1.15
CA GLN A 5 -1.84 -4.02 0.30
C GLN A 5 -2.18 -3.48 -1.10
N SER A 6 -1.24 -2.78 -1.75
CA SER A 6 -1.40 -2.24 -3.11
C SER A 6 -2.62 -1.32 -3.22
N ALA A 7 -3.60 -1.66 -4.03
CA ALA A 7 -4.88 -0.94 -4.12
C ALA A 7 -5.60 -0.88 -2.76
N GLY A 8 -5.54 -1.96 -1.96
CA GLY A 8 -6.04 -1.98 -0.58
C GLY A 8 -5.27 -1.03 0.35
N GLY A 9 -3.95 -0.88 0.15
CA GLY A 9 -3.14 0.13 0.85
C GLY A 9 -3.57 1.55 0.49
N ARG A 10 -3.88 1.82 -0.79
CA ARG A 10 -4.47 3.10 -1.23
C ARG A 10 -5.84 3.34 -0.60
N SER A 11 -6.69 2.30 -0.52
CA SER A 11 -7.97 2.39 0.19
C SER A 11 -7.77 2.72 1.67
N THR A 12 -6.77 2.13 2.32
CA THR A 12 -6.40 2.44 3.71
C THR A 12 -5.98 3.91 3.84
N LYS A 13 -5.11 4.42 2.96
CA LYS A 13 -4.74 5.85 2.91
C LYS A 13 -5.97 6.75 2.76
N THR A 14 -6.88 6.41 1.85
CA THR A 14 -8.14 7.13 1.63
C THR A 14 -8.98 7.20 2.91
N LEU A 15 -9.14 6.09 3.62
CA LEU A 15 -9.88 6.06 4.88
C LEU A 15 -9.17 6.86 5.99
N CYS A 16 -7.84 6.87 6.01
CA CYS A 16 -7.08 7.69 6.97
C CYS A 16 -7.27 9.20 6.72
N ALA A 17 -7.46 9.63 5.48
CA ALA A 17 -7.70 11.02 5.10
C ALA A 17 -9.19 11.42 5.20
N SER A 18 -10.12 10.46 5.16
CA SER A 18 -11.55 10.75 5.16
C SER A 18 -12.07 11.19 6.54
N PRO A 19 -12.71 12.36 6.65
CA PRO A 19 -13.35 12.78 7.89
C PRO A 19 -14.52 11.87 8.30
N LEU A 20 -15.16 11.18 7.35
CA LEU A 20 -16.26 10.25 7.62
C LEU A 20 -15.81 8.96 8.29
N ALA A 21 -14.53 8.60 8.17
CA ALA A 21 -13.96 7.41 8.78
C ALA A 21 -13.36 7.66 10.18
N ARG A 22 -13.40 8.90 10.68
CA ARG A 22 -12.89 9.26 12.01
C ARG A 22 -13.56 8.46 13.11
N GLY A 23 -12.73 7.86 13.98
CA GLY A 23 -13.21 7.05 15.09
C GLY A 23 -13.68 5.64 14.73
N LEU A 24 -13.74 5.26 13.45
CA LEU A 24 -14.15 3.92 13.03
C LEU A 24 -13.01 2.90 13.10
N PHE A 25 -11.78 3.35 13.22
CA PHE A 25 -10.58 2.53 13.42
C PHE A 25 -9.59 3.25 14.34
N ASN A 26 -8.66 2.50 14.90
CA ASN A 26 -7.68 2.97 15.87
C ASN A 26 -6.23 2.60 15.54
N LYS A 27 -5.98 2.05 14.36
CA LYS A 27 -4.64 1.70 13.84
C LYS A 27 -4.74 1.50 12.34
N ALA A 28 -3.66 1.74 11.60
CA ALA A 28 -3.61 1.54 10.16
C ALA A 28 -2.30 0.87 9.72
N ILE A 29 -2.38 -0.12 8.82
CA ILE A 29 -1.21 -0.70 8.13
C ILE A 29 -1.35 -0.44 6.63
N ILE A 30 -0.35 0.20 6.05
CA ILE A 30 -0.28 0.56 4.63
C ILE A 30 0.84 -0.27 3.97
N MET A 31 0.48 -1.23 3.13
CA MET A 31 1.41 -2.17 2.51
C MET A 31 1.54 -1.88 1.02
N SER A 32 2.76 -1.61 0.54
CA SER A 32 3.07 -1.39 -0.89
C SER A 32 2.14 -0.38 -1.58
N ALA A 33 1.89 0.76 -0.93
CA ALA A 33 1.06 1.84 -1.46
C ALA A 33 1.73 3.21 -1.35
N SER A 34 3.08 3.24 -1.22
CA SER A 34 3.91 4.43 -1.02
C SER A 34 3.54 5.22 0.26
N GLY A 35 4.41 6.14 0.64
CA GLY A 35 4.17 7.14 1.68
C GLY A 35 3.65 8.45 1.10
N LEU A 36 4.31 9.58 1.42
CA LEU A 36 4.06 10.87 0.80
C LEU A 36 4.76 10.97 -0.57
N GLY A 37 4.36 11.95 -1.38
CA GLY A 37 4.89 12.13 -2.73
C GLY A 37 4.41 11.00 -3.65
N SER A 38 3.12 10.88 -3.81
CA SER A 38 2.43 9.80 -4.51
C SER A 38 3.03 9.41 -5.85
N MET A 39 2.76 8.18 -6.27
CA MET A 39 3.16 7.68 -7.59
C MET A 39 2.66 8.63 -8.69
N PRO A 40 3.56 9.20 -9.52
CA PRO A 40 3.19 10.19 -10.56
C PRO A 40 2.11 9.68 -11.53
N ALA A 41 1.95 8.36 -11.64
CA ALA A 41 0.94 7.73 -12.51
C ALA A 41 -0.51 7.87 -12.00
N PHE A 42 -0.73 8.27 -10.75
CA PHE A 42 -2.05 8.33 -10.13
C PHE A 42 -2.22 9.58 -9.27
N PRO A 43 -2.19 10.78 -9.86
CA PRO A 43 -2.42 12.01 -9.11
C PRO A 43 -3.84 11.99 -8.52
N PRO A 44 -4.04 12.57 -7.34
CA PRO A 44 -5.38 12.79 -6.84
C PRO A 44 -6.13 13.77 -7.76
N LEU A 45 -7.29 13.37 -8.24
CA LEU A 45 -8.13 14.19 -9.08
C LEU A 45 -9.31 14.77 -8.28
N THR A 46 -9.78 15.93 -8.70
CA THR A 46 -11.03 16.52 -8.21
C THR A 46 -12.25 15.83 -8.83
N LEU A 47 -13.42 16.05 -8.23
CA LEU A 47 -14.69 15.58 -8.79
C LEU A 47 -14.92 16.16 -10.21
N GLU A 48 -14.58 17.43 -10.43
CA GLU A 48 -14.76 18.09 -11.73
C GLU A 48 -13.86 17.47 -12.81
N GLU A 49 -12.56 17.32 -12.54
CA GLU A 49 -11.61 16.68 -13.46
C GLU A 49 -12.03 15.26 -13.81
N THR A 50 -12.44 14.48 -12.81
CA THR A 50 -12.89 13.09 -13.00
C THR A 50 -14.20 13.03 -13.80
N ALA A 51 -15.14 13.95 -13.55
CA ALA A 51 -16.39 14.00 -14.29
C ALA A 51 -16.17 14.32 -15.78
N LEU A 52 -15.24 15.24 -16.09
CA LEU A 52 -14.87 15.56 -17.48
C LEU A 52 -14.23 14.34 -18.17
N GLN A 53 -13.26 13.68 -17.55
CA GLN A 53 -12.62 12.50 -18.10
C GLN A 53 -13.60 11.33 -18.28
N THR A 54 -14.45 11.09 -17.29
CA THR A 54 -15.47 10.03 -17.37
C THR A 54 -16.45 10.32 -18.49
N LYS A 55 -16.90 11.58 -18.64
CA LYS A 55 -17.79 11.98 -19.72
C LYS A 55 -17.19 11.73 -21.11
N GLU A 56 -15.91 12.06 -21.30
CA GLU A 56 -15.20 11.82 -22.56
C GLU A 56 -15.21 10.35 -22.94
N VAL A 57 -14.89 9.45 -22.02
CA VAL A 57 -14.91 8.00 -22.25
C VAL A 57 -16.32 7.48 -22.51
N MET A 58 -17.31 7.97 -21.75
CA MET A 58 -18.72 7.58 -21.93
C MET A 58 -19.27 8.03 -23.29
N ASP A 59 -18.99 9.26 -23.69
CA ASP A 59 -19.44 9.80 -24.99
C ASP A 59 -18.81 9.02 -26.14
N TRP A 60 -17.52 8.73 -26.06
CA TRP A 60 -16.81 7.89 -27.03
C TRP A 60 -17.43 6.49 -27.16
N ALA A 61 -17.85 5.89 -26.04
CA ALA A 61 -18.48 4.57 -26.01
C ALA A 61 -19.99 4.61 -26.38
N GLY A 62 -20.59 5.77 -26.63
CA GLY A 62 -22.02 5.92 -26.86
C GLY A 62 -22.90 5.76 -25.62
N LEU A 63 -22.29 5.70 -24.43
CA LEU A 63 -22.96 5.55 -23.13
C LEU A 63 -23.28 6.93 -22.53
N THR A 64 -24.08 7.72 -23.24
CA THR A 64 -24.31 9.15 -23.00
C THR A 64 -25.23 9.47 -21.81
N SER A 65 -25.62 8.49 -21.00
CA SER A 65 -26.42 8.70 -19.78
C SER A 65 -26.10 7.67 -18.73
N LEU A 66 -26.37 8.00 -17.47
CA LEU A 66 -26.23 7.08 -16.33
C LEU A 66 -27.12 5.83 -16.50
N GLU A 67 -28.29 5.98 -17.12
CA GLU A 67 -29.20 4.85 -17.43
C GLU A 67 -28.54 3.87 -18.39
N LYS A 68 -27.94 4.35 -19.48
CA LYS A 68 -27.20 3.53 -20.43
C LYS A 68 -26.01 2.84 -19.78
N MET A 69 -25.25 3.55 -18.89
CA MET A 69 -24.15 2.97 -18.15
C MET A 69 -24.63 1.84 -17.22
N ARG A 70 -25.73 2.03 -16.52
CA ARG A 70 -26.30 1.00 -15.63
C ARG A 70 -26.87 -0.20 -16.41
N ALA A 71 -27.31 -0.01 -17.65
CA ALA A 71 -27.79 -1.07 -18.52
C ALA A 71 -26.66 -1.83 -19.22
N ALA A 72 -25.46 -1.26 -19.28
CA ALA A 72 -24.29 -1.93 -19.86
C ALA A 72 -23.83 -3.09 -18.97
N SER A 73 -23.25 -4.14 -19.59
CA SER A 73 -22.69 -5.25 -18.82
C SER A 73 -21.44 -4.82 -18.04
N THR A 74 -21.12 -5.54 -16.95
CA THR A 74 -19.92 -5.31 -16.14
C THR A 74 -18.67 -5.38 -16.99
N GLU A 75 -18.58 -6.31 -17.93
CA GLU A 75 -17.43 -6.47 -18.84
C GLU A 75 -17.22 -5.24 -19.71
N VAL A 76 -18.31 -4.66 -20.24
CA VAL A 76 -18.25 -3.44 -21.04
C VAL A 76 -17.73 -2.29 -20.18
N VAL A 77 -18.35 -2.03 -19.03
CA VAL A 77 -17.96 -0.92 -18.15
C VAL A 77 -16.52 -1.06 -17.68
N PHE A 78 -16.12 -2.28 -17.26
CA PHE A 78 -14.78 -2.55 -16.77
C PHE A 78 -13.70 -2.38 -17.85
N SER A 79 -14.00 -2.72 -19.09
CA SER A 79 -13.06 -2.64 -20.23
C SER A 79 -12.99 -1.25 -20.88
N LEU A 80 -13.96 -0.37 -20.63
CA LEU A 80 -14.05 0.94 -21.31
C LEU A 80 -12.74 1.71 -21.31
N GLY A 81 -12.13 1.86 -20.18
CA GLY A 81 -10.89 2.62 -20.07
C GLY A 81 -9.75 2.00 -20.86
N THR A 82 -9.55 0.68 -20.77
CA THR A 82 -8.48 -0.01 -21.49
C THR A 82 -8.69 0.07 -23.00
N ILE A 83 -9.93 -0.11 -23.47
CA ILE A 83 -10.26 -0.02 -24.89
C ILE A 83 -10.09 1.42 -25.38
N TYR A 84 -10.60 2.41 -24.63
CA TYR A 84 -10.43 3.83 -24.95
C TYR A 84 -8.96 4.19 -25.12
N GLN A 85 -8.11 3.81 -24.16
CA GLN A 85 -6.67 4.02 -24.22
C GLN A 85 -6.04 3.35 -25.46
N SER A 86 -6.40 2.10 -25.77
CA SER A 86 -5.82 1.37 -26.88
C SER A 86 -6.17 1.98 -28.25
N VAL A 87 -7.34 2.61 -28.35
CA VAL A 87 -7.81 3.23 -29.59
C VAL A 87 -7.35 4.68 -29.73
N THR A 88 -7.38 5.46 -28.66
CA THR A 88 -7.09 6.90 -28.69
C THR A 88 -5.67 7.26 -28.29
N GLY A 89 -4.94 6.35 -27.64
CA GLY A 89 -3.65 6.64 -27.01
C GLY A 89 -3.74 7.47 -25.73
N ASN A 90 -4.95 7.92 -25.35
CA ASN A 90 -5.15 8.75 -24.16
C ASN A 90 -5.16 7.90 -22.89
N ARG A 91 -4.28 8.23 -21.94
CA ARG A 91 -4.11 7.53 -20.64
C ARG A 91 -4.73 8.24 -19.45
N THR A 92 -5.32 9.40 -19.64
CA THR A 92 -5.84 10.24 -18.52
C THR A 92 -6.93 9.55 -17.71
N TRP A 93 -7.70 8.66 -18.32
CA TRP A 93 -8.74 7.87 -17.64
C TRP A 93 -8.19 6.95 -16.52
N MET A 94 -6.91 6.52 -16.60
CA MET A 94 -6.32 5.57 -15.62
C MET A 94 -6.27 6.15 -14.20
N SER A 95 -6.15 7.47 -14.08
CA SER A 95 -6.00 8.13 -12.78
C SER A 95 -7.32 8.49 -12.11
N GLY A 96 -8.40 8.64 -12.86
CA GLY A 96 -9.66 9.19 -12.36
C GLY A 96 -10.82 8.20 -12.24
N MET A 97 -11.12 7.46 -13.31
CA MET A 97 -12.41 6.79 -13.47
C MET A 97 -12.77 5.76 -12.37
N PHE A 98 -11.76 5.07 -11.79
CA PHE A 98 -11.94 4.04 -10.76
C PHE A 98 -11.02 4.25 -9.54
N SER A 99 -10.50 5.46 -9.36
CA SER A 99 -9.65 5.81 -8.22
C SER A 99 -10.42 6.69 -7.23
N PRO A 100 -10.05 6.69 -5.95
CA PRO A 100 -10.54 7.68 -5.00
C PRO A 100 -10.22 9.10 -5.49
N ILE A 101 -11.18 10.00 -5.38
CA ILE A 101 -11.08 11.39 -5.82
C ILE A 101 -11.35 12.34 -4.67
N VAL A 102 -10.87 13.59 -4.80
CA VAL A 102 -11.20 14.66 -3.86
C VAL A 102 -12.56 15.24 -4.27
N ASP A 103 -13.62 14.74 -3.63
CA ASP A 103 -15.02 15.08 -3.93
C ASP A 103 -15.60 16.14 -2.99
N GLY A 104 -14.83 16.57 -1.98
CA GLY A 104 -15.27 17.55 -0.97
C GLY A 104 -16.20 16.98 0.10
N TYR A 105 -16.62 15.70 -0.01
CA TYR A 105 -17.52 15.03 0.93
C TYR A 105 -16.86 13.83 1.61
N VAL A 106 -16.48 12.78 0.85
CA VAL A 106 -15.74 11.63 1.38
C VAL A 106 -14.28 11.99 1.62
N LEU A 107 -13.68 12.67 0.65
CA LEU A 107 -12.34 13.25 0.74
C LEU A 107 -12.41 14.76 0.52
N LYS A 108 -12.03 15.51 1.53
CA LYS A 108 -11.92 16.98 1.43
C LYS A 108 -10.61 17.43 0.79
N GLU A 109 -9.60 16.59 0.88
CA GLU A 109 -8.24 16.82 0.41
C GLU A 109 -7.56 15.48 0.09
N SER A 110 -6.45 15.50 -0.62
CA SER A 110 -5.65 14.31 -0.87
C SER A 110 -5.03 13.76 0.42
N PHE A 111 -4.52 12.53 0.39
CA PHE A 111 -3.80 11.96 1.54
C PHE A 111 -2.55 12.79 1.88
N ASP A 112 -1.84 13.27 0.86
CA ASP A 112 -0.61 14.05 1.05
C ASP A 112 -0.93 15.44 1.64
N ASP A 113 -1.97 16.11 1.14
CA ASP A 113 -2.43 17.38 1.70
C ASP A 113 -2.94 17.19 3.14
N ALA A 114 -3.68 16.12 3.41
CA ALA A 114 -4.16 15.78 4.74
C ALA A 114 -3.01 15.51 5.74
N ALA A 115 -1.90 14.95 5.24
CA ALA A 115 -0.69 14.81 6.04
C ALA A 115 -0.07 16.16 6.39
N VAL A 116 0.14 17.02 5.38
CA VAL A 116 0.72 18.37 5.56
C VAL A 116 -0.16 19.23 6.48
N ASN A 117 -1.48 19.16 6.30
CA ASN A 117 -2.45 19.93 7.10
C ASN A 117 -2.71 19.31 8.49
N ASN A 118 -2.05 18.19 8.83
CA ASN A 118 -2.26 17.44 10.06
C ASN A 118 -3.74 17.06 10.28
N THR A 119 -4.42 16.67 9.22
CA THR A 119 -5.81 16.24 9.23
C THR A 119 -5.99 14.74 9.01
N LEU A 120 -4.94 13.94 8.91
CA LEU A 120 -5.01 12.48 8.91
C LEU A 120 -5.58 11.94 10.23
N ALA A 121 -6.08 10.72 10.21
CA ALA A 121 -6.50 10.04 11.44
C ALA A 121 -5.31 9.97 12.41
N ASN A 122 -5.49 10.44 13.64
CA ASN A 122 -4.48 10.36 14.70
C ASN A 122 -4.51 8.97 15.33
N VAL A 123 -3.73 8.06 14.78
CA VAL A 123 -3.62 6.65 15.16
C VAL A 123 -2.19 6.16 14.89
N PRO A 124 -1.72 5.10 15.56
CA PRO A 124 -0.47 4.45 15.18
C PRO A 124 -0.52 3.91 13.75
N TYR A 125 0.59 4.05 13.03
CA TYR A 125 0.77 3.59 11.67
C TYR A 125 1.88 2.55 11.55
N MET A 126 1.69 1.56 10.67
CA MET A 126 2.73 0.71 10.14
C MET A 126 2.70 0.85 8.62
N ILE A 127 3.85 1.07 7.99
CA ILE A 127 3.92 1.31 6.56
C ILE A 127 5.17 0.65 5.98
N GLY A 128 5.05 0.05 4.81
CA GLY A 128 6.21 -0.58 4.18
C GLY A 128 5.95 -1.09 2.78
N PHE A 129 6.95 -1.77 2.23
CA PHE A 129 6.94 -2.25 0.86
C PHE A 129 7.87 -3.45 0.68
N THR A 130 7.82 -4.08 -0.49
CA THR A 130 8.71 -5.19 -0.86
C THR A 130 9.93 -4.66 -1.63
N LEU A 131 11.11 -5.28 -1.46
CA LEU A 131 12.36 -4.80 -2.07
C LEU A 131 12.25 -4.62 -3.59
N ASN A 132 11.64 -5.57 -4.30
CA ASN A 132 11.45 -5.52 -5.74
C ASN A 132 10.02 -5.07 -6.12
N ASP A 133 9.52 -4.03 -5.47
CA ASP A 133 8.23 -3.41 -5.75
C ASP A 133 8.26 -2.55 -7.04
N ALA A 134 7.16 -1.90 -7.37
CA ALA A 134 7.02 -1.04 -8.56
C ALA A 134 7.86 0.26 -8.51
N GLY A 135 8.91 0.30 -7.71
CA GLY A 135 9.85 1.41 -7.51
C GLY A 135 10.28 1.54 -6.06
N ASN A 136 11.27 2.40 -5.83
CA ASN A 136 11.75 2.68 -4.48
C ASN A 136 10.76 3.56 -3.72
N MET A 137 10.03 2.98 -2.78
CA MET A 137 9.04 3.69 -1.95
C MET A 137 9.63 4.27 -0.67
N ALA A 138 10.89 3.95 -0.34
CA ALA A 138 11.49 4.32 0.94
C ALA A 138 11.48 5.84 1.21
N PRO A 139 11.84 6.73 0.26
CA PRO A 139 11.83 8.17 0.54
C PRO A 139 10.45 8.67 0.99
N GLY A 140 9.40 8.35 0.25
CA GLY A 140 8.05 8.78 0.61
C GLY A 140 7.53 8.15 1.91
N ILE A 141 8.00 6.96 2.27
CA ILE A 141 7.69 6.32 3.56
C ILE A 141 8.39 7.07 4.70
N VAL A 142 9.66 7.43 4.54
CA VAL A 142 10.38 8.25 5.52
C VAL A 142 9.66 9.58 5.70
N ASP A 143 9.35 10.30 4.62
CA ASP A 143 8.65 11.58 4.69
C ASP A 143 7.31 11.46 5.42
N PHE A 144 6.56 10.37 5.18
CA PHE A 144 5.32 10.09 5.92
C PHE A 144 5.58 9.87 7.40
N CYS A 145 6.58 9.08 7.77
CA CYS A 145 6.90 8.79 9.16
C CYS A 145 7.30 10.07 9.91
N LEU A 146 8.15 10.91 9.31
CA LEU A 146 8.55 12.19 9.89
C LEU A 146 7.38 13.15 10.07
N ASN A 147 6.48 13.19 9.08
CA ASN A 147 5.25 13.96 9.21
C ASN A 147 4.37 13.47 10.36
N ARG A 148 4.29 12.15 10.59
CA ARG A 148 3.55 11.60 11.73
C ARG A 148 4.22 11.88 13.07
N GLU A 149 5.56 11.82 13.13
CA GLU A 149 6.33 12.22 14.32
C GLU A 149 6.03 13.68 14.70
N GLU A 150 6.05 14.61 13.74
CA GLU A 150 5.69 16.01 13.95
C GLU A 150 4.25 16.19 14.47
N ALA A 151 3.34 15.33 14.02
CA ALA A 151 1.95 15.30 14.49
C ALA A 151 1.76 14.65 15.87
N GLY A 152 2.82 14.08 16.46
CA GLY A 152 2.79 13.36 17.73
C GLY A 152 2.33 11.90 17.63
N ASP A 153 2.22 11.36 16.42
CA ASP A 153 1.87 9.96 16.16
C ASP A 153 3.13 9.08 16.06
N LYS A 154 2.93 7.75 16.15
CA LYS A 154 3.98 6.77 15.88
C LYS A 154 3.77 6.11 14.52
N ALA A 155 4.83 6.04 13.71
CA ALA A 155 4.85 5.31 12.46
C ALA A 155 6.03 4.35 12.41
N TYR A 156 5.76 3.07 12.13
CA TYR A 156 6.75 2.00 12.02
C TYR A 156 6.95 1.66 10.55
N ALA A 157 8.20 1.76 10.08
CA ALA A 157 8.55 1.46 8.70
C ALA A 157 9.11 0.06 8.54
N TYR A 158 8.76 -0.65 7.45
CA TYR A 158 9.34 -1.96 7.11
C TYR A 158 9.67 -2.09 5.62
N GLN A 159 10.61 -3.00 5.35
CA GLN A 159 10.88 -3.52 4.01
C GLN A 159 10.94 -5.04 4.03
N PHE A 160 10.13 -5.69 3.20
CA PHE A 160 10.23 -7.11 2.96
C PHE A 160 11.27 -7.38 1.87
N ALA A 161 12.36 -8.06 2.21
CA ALA A 161 13.52 -8.23 1.36
C ALA A 161 13.88 -9.71 1.09
N ARG A 162 13.01 -10.67 1.45
CA ARG A 162 13.22 -12.09 1.17
C ARG A 162 12.84 -12.41 -0.28
N PRO A 163 13.80 -12.74 -1.18
CA PRO A 163 13.49 -13.27 -2.49
C PRO A 163 12.77 -14.63 -2.36
N LEU A 164 11.58 -14.75 -2.97
CA LEU A 164 10.80 -15.99 -2.83
C LEU A 164 11.50 -17.19 -3.50
N PRO A 165 11.48 -18.38 -2.89
CA PRO A 165 12.13 -19.58 -3.44
C PRO A 165 11.44 -20.02 -4.75
N THR A 166 12.22 -20.49 -5.73
CA THR A 166 11.74 -20.78 -7.10
C THR A 166 12.01 -22.23 -7.57
N ASP A 167 12.73 -23.03 -6.82
CA ASP A 167 13.19 -24.40 -7.20
C ASP A 167 13.88 -24.47 -8.59
N GLY A 168 14.49 -23.36 -9.04
CA GLY A 168 15.16 -23.27 -10.33
C GLY A 168 14.25 -23.01 -11.53
N ARG A 169 12.94 -22.84 -11.35
CA ARG A 169 12.01 -22.50 -12.46
C ARG A 169 12.35 -21.14 -13.06
N GLU A 170 12.29 -21.05 -14.40
CA GLU A 170 12.68 -19.85 -15.14
C GLU A 170 11.53 -18.85 -15.31
N ASN A 171 10.35 -19.31 -15.68
CA ASN A 171 9.20 -18.47 -16.04
C ASN A 171 8.29 -18.16 -14.84
N VAL A 172 8.89 -17.69 -13.73
CA VAL A 172 8.16 -17.32 -12.50
C VAL A 172 8.66 -16.00 -11.96
N LEU A 173 7.82 -15.30 -11.21
CA LEU A 173 8.21 -14.09 -10.50
C LEU A 173 9.32 -14.43 -9.48
N LYS A 174 10.42 -13.69 -9.57
CA LYS A 174 11.60 -13.81 -8.70
C LYS A 174 11.74 -12.60 -7.80
N GLY A 175 12.58 -12.73 -6.77
CA GLY A 175 12.82 -11.64 -5.83
C GLY A 175 11.72 -11.48 -4.79
N ALA A 176 11.80 -10.37 -4.06
CA ALA A 176 10.78 -9.90 -3.12
C ALA A 176 9.82 -8.96 -3.89
N PHE A 177 9.04 -9.55 -4.83
CA PHE A 177 8.18 -8.81 -5.74
C PHE A 177 6.91 -8.27 -5.05
N HIS A 178 6.24 -7.34 -5.70
CA HIS A 178 4.98 -6.75 -5.23
C HIS A 178 3.98 -7.79 -4.74
N SER A 179 3.48 -7.65 -3.51
CA SER A 179 2.56 -8.58 -2.81
C SER A 179 3.20 -9.87 -2.28
N SER A 180 4.52 -10.09 -2.43
CA SER A 180 5.17 -11.31 -1.95
C SER A 180 5.20 -11.46 -0.42
N ASP A 181 5.12 -10.36 0.31
CA ASP A 181 5.02 -10.31 1.77
C ASP A 181 3.71 -10.91 2.31
N LEU A 182 2.64 -10.96 1.50
CA LEU A 182 1.35 -11.52 1.92
C LEU A 182 1.43 -13.01 2.26
N TRP A 183 2.29 -13.78 1.58
CA TRP A 183 2.50 -15.19 1.91
C TRP A 183 2.95 -15.37 3.36
N TYR A 184 3.80 -14.47 3.85
CA TYR A 184 4.37 -14.49 5.19
C TYR A 184 3.41 -13.96 6.24
N VAL A 185 2.80 -12.79 5.99
CA VAL A 185 1.84 -12.17 6.92
C VAL A 185 0.65 -13.06 7.22
N PHE A 186 0.19 -13.86 6.24
CA PHE A 186 -0.98 -14.74 6.38
C PHE A 186 -0.63 -16.23 6.51
N GLN A 187 0.66 -16.59 6.54
CA GLN A 187 1.13 -18.00 6.56
C GLN A 187 0.43 -18.86 5.51
N SER A 188 0.17 -18.31 4.34
CA SER A 188 -0.61 -18.95 3.28
C SER A 188 0.25 -19.84 2.35
N PHE A 189 1.41 -20.27 2.78
CA PHE A 189 2.41 -21.06 2.05
C PHE A 189 1.83 -22.31 1.41
N LYS A 190 0.90 -22.99 2.09
CA LYS A 190 0.24 -24.21 1.60
C LYS A 190 -0.55 -24.01 0.30
N ASN A 191 -0.88 -22.75 -0.03
CA ASN A 191 -1.61 -22.39 -1.25
C ASN A 191 -0.67 -22.10 -2.42
N SER A 192 0.63 -22.34 -2.26
CA SER A 192 1.67 -22.06 -3.26
C SER A 192 2.50 -23.32 -3.56
N TRP A 193 2.97 -23.44 -4.79
CA TRP A 193 3.88 -24.47 -5.26
C TRP A 193 5.34 -24.29 -4.81
N ARG A 194 5.68 -23.11 -4.22
CA ARG A 194 7.06 -22.74 -3.91
C ARG A 194 7.66 -23.65 -2.83
N PRO A 195 8.94 -23.99 -2.95
CA PRO A 195 9.64 -24.86 -1.99
C PRO A 195 10.08 -24.06 -0.75
N TRP A 196 9.11 -23.76 0.10
CA TRP A 196 9.33 -23.00 1.33
C TRP A 196 10.27 -23.73 2.28
N THR A 197 11.22 -22.98 2.85
CA THR A 197 12.23 -23.48 3.77
C THR A 197 11.83 -23.24 5.24
N ASP A 198 12.54 -23.85 6.17
CA ASP A 198 12.35 -23.59 7.62
C ASP A 198 12.59 -22.11 7.96
N GLY A 199 13.54 -21.45 7.27
CA GLY A 199 13.77 -20.02 7.42
C GLY A 199 12.58 -19.18 6.95
N ASP A 200 11.88 -19.59 5.88
CA ASP A 200 10.65 -18.92 5.43
C ASP A 200 9.54 -19.04 6.49
N TRP A 201 9.39 -20.22 7.10
CA TRP A 201 8.43 -20.41 8.19
C TRP A 201 8.78 -19.57 9.42
N ALA A 202 10.06 -19.54 9.83
CA ALA A 202 10.51 -18.71 10.94
C ALA A 202 10.27 -17.23 10.68
N LEU A 203 10.61 -16.73 9.48
CA LEU A 203 10.35 -15.35 9.06
C LEU A 203 8.85 -15.02 9.08
N SER A 204 8.01 -15.95 8.64
CA SER A 204 6.57 -15.79 8.67
C SER A 204 6.02 -15.67 10.10
N GLU A 205 6.54 -16.45 11.06
CA GLU A 205 6.20 -16.33 12.48
C GLU A 205 6.54 -14.95 13.04
N VAL A 206 7.72 -14.41 12.71
CA VAL A 206 8.14 -13.07 13.11
C VAL A 206 7.20 -12.01 12.55
N MET A 207 6.91 -12.07 11.24
CA MET A 207 6.02 -11.11 10.59
C MET A 207 4.58 -11.20 11.13
N LEU A 208 3.99 -12.40 11.21
CA LEU A 208 2.65 -12.58 11.75
C LEU A 208 2.56 -12.06 13.19
N THR A 209 3.57 -12.34 14.01
CA THR A 209 3.65 -11.84 15.39
C THR A 209 3.65 -10.31 15.42
N ALA A 210 4.48 -9.67 14.60
CA ALA A 210 4.56 -8.21 14.52
C ALA A 210 3.23 -7.58 14.09
N TRP A 211 2.57 -8.10 13.03
CA TRP A 211 1.26 -7.61 12.57
C TRP A 211 0.16 -7.80 13.63
N THR A 212 0.14 -8.95 14.30
CA THR A 212 -0.85 -9.21 15.36
C THR A 212 -0.60 -8.40 16.62
N ASN A 213 0.65 -8.16 17.00
CA ASN A 213 1.01 -7.24 18.08
C ASN A 213 0.58 -5.81 17.75
N PHE A 214 0.90 -5.33 16.55
CA PHE A 214 0.47 -4.02 16.12
C PHE A 214 -1.06 -3.90 16.11
N ALA A 215 -1.78 -4.92 15.66
CA ALA A 215 -3.24 -4.95 15.69
C ALA A 215 -3.80 -4.84 17.11
N LYS A 216 -3.16 -5.47 18.08
CA LYS A 216 -3.60 -5.46 19.50
C LYS A 216 -3.17 -4.17 20.20
N TYR A 217 -1.92 -3.79 20.06
CA TYR A 217 -1.27 -2.81 20.94
C TYR A 217 -0.90 -1.49 20.24
N GLY A 218 -0.88 -1.43 18.90
CA GLY A 218 -0.35 -0.30 18.13
C GLY A 218 1.19 -0.23 18.15
N ASP A 219 1.82 -1.32 18.58
CA ASP A 219 3.26 -1.51 18.64
C ASP A 219 3.59 -2.93 18.12
N PRO A 220 4.44 -3.07 17.09
CA PRO A 220 4.77 -4.38 16.51
C PRO A 220 5.55 -5.28 17.49
N ASN A 221 6.18 -4.72 18.50
CA ASN A 221 6.90 -5.46 19.53
C ASN A 221 5.97 -6.03 20.62
N GLY A 222 4.73 -5.59 20.69
CA GLY A 222 3.79 -5.98 21.75
C GLY A 222 4.07 -5.29 23.08
N LEU A 223 3.68 -5.94 24.19
CA LEU A 223 3.78 -5.35 25.53
C LEU A 223 5.19 -5.42 26.15
N ASN A 224 6.01 -6.32 25.67
CA ASN A 224 7.33 -6.58 26.26
C ASN A 224 8.44 -5.69 25.66
N GLY A 225 8.10 -4.85 24.70
CA GLY A 225 9.08 -4.09 23.92
C GLY A 225 9.85 -4.97 22.95
N GLY A 226 10.73 -4.36 22.16
CA GLY A 226 11.56 -5.04 21.17
C GLY A 226 12.40 -4.03 20.39
N GLU A 227 13.07 -4.51 19.35
CA GLU A 227 14.04 -3.72 18.58
C GLU A 227 13.40 -2.84 17.51
N TRP A 228 12.16 -3.11 17.09
CA TRP A 228 11.49 -2.32 16.07
C TRP A 228 11.04 -0.97 16.62
N THR A 229 11.86 0.04 16.42
CA THR A 229 11.55 1.41 16.86
C THR A 229 10.74 2.16 15.78
N PRO A 230 9.92 3.15 16.18
CA PRO A 230 9.31 4.05 15.22
C PRO A 230 10.36 4.72 14.32
N CYS A 231 10.01 4.95 13.06
CA CYS A 231 10.82 5.70 12.13
C CYS A 231 10.67 7.20 12.43
N THR A 232 11.79 7.83 12.79
CA THR A 232 11.86 9.23 13.26
C THR A 232 13.00 9.97 12.58
N LYS A 233 13.08 11.28 12.79
CA LYS A 233 14.18 12.11 12.28
C LYS A 233 15.54 11.66 12.83
N GLU A 234 15.59 11.19 14.06
CA GLU A 234 16.81 10.72 14.69
C GLU A 234 17.15 9.27 14.30
N ASN A 235 16.14 8.48 13.95
CA ASN A 235 16.29 7.09 13.54
C ASN A 235 15.32 6.72 12.43
N SER A 236 15.69 7.01 11.19
CA SER A 236 14.89 6.72 9.97
C SER A 236 15.10 5.29 9.44
N LYS A 237 15.29 4.32 10.35
CA LYS A 237 15.50 2.92 9.99
C LYS A 237 14.18 2.17 9.76
N PHE A 238 14.29 1.10 8.98
CA PHE A 238 13.22 0.17 8.65
C PHE A 238 13.47 -1.17 9.33
N MET A 239 12.42 -1.89 9.68
CA MET A 239 12.54 -3.30 9.95
C MET A 239 12.70 -4.04 8.63
N LEU A 240 13.86 -4.66 8.43
CA LEU A 240 14.19 -5.45 7.23
C LEU A 240 13.82 -6.91 7.47
N PHE A 241 12.81 -7.40 6.80
CA PHE A 241 12.39 -8.81 6.86
C PHE A 241 13.11 -9.63 5.79
N LYS A 242 14.09 -10.43 6.19
CA LYS A 242 14.95 -11.20 5.29
C LYS A 242 15.45 -12.49 5.93
N LEU A 243 16.17 -13.32 5.15
CA LEU A 243 17.00 -14.40 5.64
C LEU A 243 18.48 -14.01 5.51
N ASN A 244 19.35 -14.58 6.33
CA ASN A 244 20.79 -14.46 6.19
C ASN A 244 21.33 -15.42 5.08
N GLU A 245 22.65 -15.44 4.88
CA GLU A 245 23.31 -16.27 3.86
C GLU A 245 23.14 -17.78 4.11
N ASP A 246 22.95 -18.18 5.36
CA ASP A 246 22.67 -19.57 5.75
C ASP A 246 21.19 -19.96 5.55
N GLY A 247 20.35 -19.03 5.09
CA GLY A 247 18.90 -19.25 4.90
C GLY A 247 18.08 -19.25 6.18
N LEU A 248 18.64 -18.71 7.27
CA LEU A 248 17.95 -18.55 8.55
C LEU A 248 17.27 -17.17 8.63
N GLU A 249 16.17 -17.09 9.39
CA GLU A 249 15.49 -15.83 9.69
C GLU A 249 16.48 -14.82 10.29
N HIS A 250 16.47 -13.60 9.76
CA HIS A 250 17.35 -12.50 10.19
C HIS A 250 16.68 -11.15 9.95
N SER A 251 15.66 -10.85 10.76
CA SER A 251 15.03 -9.53 10.74
C SER A 251 15.81 -8.56 11.61
N GLU A 252 16.10 -7.38 11.09
CA GLU A 252 16.91 -6.36 11.79
C GLU A 252 16.48 -4.93 11.42
N MET A 253 16.77 -3.96 12.30
CA MET A 253 16.64 -2.55 11.98
C MET A 253 17.82 -2.08 11.10
N GLY A 254 17.51 -1.50 9.96
CA GLY A 254 18.52 -1.07 9.01
C GLY A 254 18.05 0.01 8.03
N ASP A 255 18.98 0.50 7.21
CA ASP A 255 18.62 1.33 6.06
C ASP A 255 17.89 0.50 5.02
N PRO A 256 16.88 1.05 4.33
CA PRO A 256 16.17 0.31 3.29
C PRO A 256 17.14 -0.09 2.17
N LEU A 257 17.09 -1.36 1.79
CA LEU A 257 17.93 -1.93 0.74
C LEU A 257 17.55 -1.33 -0.62
N GLN A 258 18.53 -1.16 -1.48
CA GLN A 258 18.30 -0.72 -2.86
C GLN A 258 17.97 -1.92 -3.77
N GLN A 259 17.16 -1.68 -4.80
CA GLN A 259 16.81 -2.67 -5.83
C GLN A 259 18.01 -3.03 -6.71
#